data_6be2593d1c21b19728f2305420767e29
#
_entry.id   6be2593d1c21b19728f2305420767e29
#
_cell.length_a   1.000
_cell.length_b   1.000
_cell.length_c   1.000
_cell.angle_alpha   90.00
_cell.angle_beta   90.00
_cell.angle_gamma   90.00
#
_symmetry.space_group_name_H-M   'P 1'
#
loop_
_entity.id
_entity.type
_entity.pdbx_description
1 polymer ?
#
loop_
_entity_poly.entity_id
_entity_poly.type
_entity_poly.pdbx_seq_one_letter_code
_entity_poly.pdbx_strand_id
1 'polypeptide(L)'
;MNVIVFVNRTVTPDFNTKLVGHVGWGFKLANGNFMYGSKEAIPSEFMNQIPFFPGVIHKGNPNGVFVKEATCKDMLGSLKKGGNENGPRFLYHQYKLLQAPDVSIDDAVSLAWDSKNWGYGLPGNNCMDDVFKIIKAYASGDDTFLPWPSTHWLPNAFFDDIKAEVHVIRDH
;
A
#
# COMPACT_ATOMS: atom_id res chain seq x y z
N MET A 1 14.05 5.00 11.66
CA MET A 1 13.15 4.66 10.55
C MET A 1 11.74 5.00 10.95
N ASN A 2 11.03 5.76 10.11
CA ASN A 2 9.68 6.27 10.40
C ASN A 2 8.66 5.98 9.28
N VAL A 3 9.09 5.36 8.19
CA VAL A 3 8.26 4.92 7.07
C VAL A 3 8.48 3.43 6.81
N ILE A 4 7.43 2.71 6.47
CA ILE A 4 7.46 1.32 6.03
C ILE A 4 6.67 1.17 4.73
N VAL A 5 7.23 0.49 3.75
CA VAL A 5 6.52 0.01 2.57
C VAL A 5 6.58 -1.52 2.58
N PHE A 6 5.42 -2.17 2.46
CA PHE A 6 5.32 -3.62 2.49
C PHE A 6 4.71 -4.17 1.20
N VAL A 7 5.07 -5.40 0.86
CA VAL A 7 4.67 -6.05 -0.40
C VAL A 7 4.15 -7.46 -0.20
N ASN A 8 3.06 -7.77 -0.88
CA ASN A 8 2.67 -9.14 -1.20
C ASN A 8 3.20 -9.47 -2.60
N ARG A 9 4.08 -10.47 -2.70
CA ARG A 9 4.73 -10.87 -3.96
C ARG A 9 3.85 -11.73 -4.86
N THR A 10 2.78 -12.30 -4.31
CA THR A 10 2.02 -13.41 -4.94
C THR A 10 0.61 -13.04 -5.37
N VAL A 11 0.14 -11.80 -5.10
CA VAL A 11 -1.16 -11.38 -5.62
C VAL A 11 -1.11 -11.38 -7.14
N THR A 12 -1.90 -12.26 -7.71
CA THR A 12 -2.17 -12.29 -9.14
C THR A 12 -3.62 -11.84 -9.34
N PRO A 13 -3.90 -10.85 -10.19
CA PRO A 13 -5.19 -10.85 -10.86
C PRO A 13 -5.29 -12.18 -11.65
N ASP A 14 -6.45 -12.74 -11.84
CA ASP A 14 -6.73 -14.08 -12.40
C ASP A 14 -6.05 -14.45 -13.76
N PHE A 15 -5.01 -13.75 -14.14
CA PHE A 15 -4.25 -13.91 -15.38
C PHE A 15 -2.99 -14.75 -15.25
N ASN A 16 -2.88 -15.65 -14.28
CA ASN A 16 -1.76 -16.61 -14.18
C ASN A 16 -0.32 -16.00 -14.17
N THR A 17 -0.19 -14.72 -13.87
CA THR A 17 1.09 -14.03 -13.84
C THR A 17 1.51 -13.74 -12.40
N LYS A 18 2.42 -14.54 -11.87
CA LYS A 18 3.08 -14.37 -10.55
C LYS A 18 3.83 -13.04 -10.35
N LEU A 19 3.66 -12.07 -11.26
CA LEU A 19 4.52 -10.90 -11.36
C LEU A 19 3.88 -9.60 -10.87
N VAL A 20 2.58 -9.57 -10.60
CA VAL A 20 1.90 -8.29 -10.31
C VAL A 20 2.23 -7.79 -8.92
N GLY A 21 1.97 -8.60 -7.90
CA GLY A 21 2.16 -8.21 -6.51
C GLY A 21 1.16 -7.17 -6.02
N HIS A 22 1.36 -6.73 -4.79
CA HIS A 22 0.55 -5.71 -4.16
C HIS A 22 1.36 -4.99 -3.09
N VAL A 23 1.25 -3.67 -2.98
CA VAL A 23 1.99 -2.87 -2.00
C VAL A 23 1.07 -2.11 -1.05
N GLY A 24 1.59 -1.87 0.14
CA GLY A 24 0.96 -1.01 1.13
C GLY A 24 2.00 -0.17 1.86
N TRP A 25 1.53 0.70 2.70
CA TRP A 25 2.28 1.76 3.35
C TRP A 25 2.07 1.76 4.87
N GLY A 26 3.02 2.36 5.58
CA GLY A 26 2.88 2.73 6.98
C GLY A 26 3.84 3.86 7.33
N PHE A 27 3.45 4.66 8.31
CA PHE A 27 4.27 5.74 8.85
C PHE A 27 4.08 5.86 10.36
N LYS A 28 5.13 6.36 11.02
CA LYS A 28 5.18 6.46 12.48
C LYS A 28 4.43 7.69 12.97
N LEU A 29 3.58 7.50 13.97
CA LEU A 29 2.86 8.55 14.66
C LEU A 29 3.66 9.11 15.85
N ALA A 30 3.23 10.25 16.38
CA ALA A 30 3.84 10.90 17.54
C ALA A 30 3.85 10.02 18.81
N ASN A 31 2.85 9.15 18.98
CA ASN A 31 2.76 8.21 20.09
C ASN A 31 3.64 6.96 19.94
N GLY A 32 4.41 6.86 18.85
CA GLY A 32 5.32 5.75 18.57
C GLY A 32 4.68 4.57 17.81
N ASN A 33 3.35 4.53 17.67
CA ASN A 33 2.64 3.56 16.83
C ASN A 33 2.88 3.86 15.35
N PHE A 34 2.45 2.93 14.50
CA PHE A 34 2.36 3.12 13.06
C PHE A 34 0.89 3.24 12.64
N MET A 35 0.58 4.25 11.82
CA MET A 35 -0.57 4.18 10.94
C MET A 35 -0.16 3.45 9.69
N TYR A 36 -0.97 2.49 9.24
CA TYR A 36 -0.66 1.66 8.09
C TYR A 36 -1.92 1.28 7.32
N GLY A 37 -1.76 1.05 6.05
CA GLY A 37 -2.87 0.73 5.18
C GLY A 37 -2.47 0.25 3.81
N SER A 38 -3.48 -0.11 3.06
CA SER A 38 -3.33 -0.48 1.66
C SER A 38 -4.66 -0.37 0.93
N LYS A 39 -4.58 -0.15 -0.36
CA LYS A 39 -5.71 -0.15 -1.28
C LYS A 39 -5.77 -1.50 -1.99
N GLU A 40 -6.48 -2.45 -1.37
CA GLU A 40 -6.62 -3.83 -1.85
C GLU A 40 -7.85 -3.95 -2.75
N ALA A 41 -7.64 -4.23 -4.04
CA ALA A 41 -8.73 -4.53 -4.95
C ALA A 41 -9.44 -5.82 -4.55
N ILE A 42 -10.79 -5.84 -4.61
CA ILE A 42 -11.57 -7.06 -4.41
C ILE A 42 -11.67 -7.76 -5.76
N PRO A 43 -11.17 -9.00 -5.92
CA PRO A 43 -11.16 -9.70 -7.21
C PRO A 43 -12.52 -9.78 -7.89
N SER A 44 -13.61 -10.01 -7.15
CA SER A 44 -14.96 -10.10 -7.70
C SER A 44 -15.50 -8.78 -8.27
N GLU A 45 -15.08 -7.64 -7.73
CA GLU A 45 -15.45 -6.33 -8.27
C GLU A 45 -14.54 -5.94 -9.45
N PHE A 46 -13.29 -6.39 -9.44
CA PHE A 46 -12.36 -6.17 -10.52
C PHE A 46 -12.72 -6.94 -11.79
N MET A 47 -13.13 -8.21 -11.67
CA MET A 47 -13.46 -9.09 -12.79
C MET A 47 -14.78 -8.72 -13.50
N ASN A 48 -15.75 -8.15 -12.79
CA ASN A 48 -17.04 -7.80 -13.38
C ASN A 48 -17.02 -6.48 -14.17
N GLN A 49 -15.91 -5.76 -14.19
CA GLN A 49 -15.83 -4.42 -14.76
C GLN A 49 -14.81 -4.27 -15.90
N ILE A 50 -14.16 -5.37 -16.32
CA ILE A 50 -13.19 -5.31 -17.42
C ILE A 50 -13.72 -5.98 -18.68
N PRO A 51 -14.14 -5.20 -19.67
CA PRO A 51 -13.71 -5.43 -21.03
C PRO A 51 -12.60 -4.45 -21.38
N PHE A 52 -11.36 -4.92 -21.40
CA PHE A 52 -10.18 -4.30 -22.01
C PHE A 52 -9.65 -2.94 -21.47
N PHE A 53 -10.26 -2.30 -20.49
CA PHE A 53 -9.76 -1.06 -19.87
C PHE A 53 -9.81 -1.13 -18.34
N PRO A 54 -8.89 -0.46 -17.65
CA PRO A 54 -8.78 -0.50 -16.20
C PRO A 54 -10.09 -0.07 -15.56
N GLY A 55 -10.75 -1.02 -14.92
CA GLY A 55 -12.01 -0.79 -14.24
C GLY A 55 -11.83 0.23 -13.13
N VAL A 56 -12.65 1.26 -13.15
CA VAL A 56 -12.78 2.20 -12.05
C VAL A 56 -13.60 1.48 -10.98
N ILE A 57 -12.97 1.10 -9.88
CA ILE A 57 -13.74 0.79 -8.66
C ILE A 57 -14.40 2.09 -8.25
N HIS A 58 -15.71 2.08 -8.12
CA HIS A 58 -16.50 3.27 -7.93
C HIS A 58 -15.96 4.14 -6.78
N LYS A 59 -15.79 5.42 -7.06
CA LYS A 59 -15.50 6.44 -6.08
C LYS A 59 -16.51 6.32 -4.93
N GLY A 60 -16.01 6.19 -3.69
CA GLY A 60 -16.87 6.03 -2.52
C GLY A 60 -17.13 4.59 -2.08
N ASN A 61 -16.55 3.57 -2.73
CA ASN A 61 -16.59 2.21 -2.19
C ASN A 61 -15.41 1.98 -1.23
N PRO A 62 -15.63 1.94 0.10
CA PRO A 62 -14.57 1.74 1.09
C PRO A 62 -14.10 0.28 1.15
N ASN A 63 -14.75 -0.64 0.44
CA ASN A 63 -14.40 -2.05 0.40
C ASN A 63 -13.08 -2.23 -0.35
N GLY A 64 -12.09 -2.81 0.33
CA GLY A 64 -10.77 -3.03 -0.23
C GLY A 64 -9.71 -2.02 0.18
N VAL A 65 -10.07 -0.97 0.94
CA VAL A 65 -9.09 -0.08 1.56
C VAL A 65 -9.13 -0.27 3.07
N PHE A 66 -8.00 -0.60 3.65
CA PHE A 66 -7.88 -0.57 5.12
C PHE A 66 -6.89 0.51 5.56
N VAL A 67 -7.21 1.16 6.66
CA VAL A 67 -6.34 2.09 7.39
C VAL A 67 -6.45 1.73 8.87
N LYS A 68 -5.32 1.49 9.52
CA LYS A 68 -5.23 1.07 10.92
C LYS A 68 -4.09 1.75 11.65
N GLU A 69 -4.18 1.72 12.97
CA GLU A 69 -3.10 2.08 13.87
C GLU A 69 -2.74 0.88 14.74
N ALA A 70 -1.44 0.63 14.91
CA ALA A 70 -0.91 -0.42 15.80
C ALA A 70 0.54 -0.16 16.17
N THR A 71 1.04 -0.88 17.19
CA THR A 71 2.48 -0.99 17.41
C THR A 71 3.15 -1.65 16.19
N CYS A 72 4.44 -1.41 15.98
CA CYS A 72 5.19 -2.04 14.90
C CYS A 72 5.05 -3.57 14.92
N LYS A 73 5.12 -4.18 16.11
CA LYS A 73 4.98 -5.63 16.30
C LYS A 73 3.60 -6.14 15.87
N ASP A 74 2.54 -5.47 16.30
CA ASP A 74 1.16 -5.89 16.00
C ASP A 74 0.82 -5.64 14.53
N MET A 75 1.31 -4.55 13.94
CA MET A 75 1.22 -4.29 12.51
C MET A 75 1.84 -5.44 11.71
N LEU A 76 3.10 -5.79 11.97
CA LEU A 76 3.79 -6.89 11.27
C LEU A 76 3.07 -8.22 11.50
N GLY A 77 2.56 -8.48 12.71
CA GLY A 77 1.74 -9.65 13.01
C GLY A 77 0.44 -9.71 12.21
N SER A 78 -0.21 -8.57 12.01
CA SER A 78 -1.42 -8.45 11.19
C SER A 78 -1.12 -8.67 9.70
N LEU A 79 -0.05 -8.06 9.18
CA LEU A 79 0.41 -8.21 7.79
C LEU A 79 0.79 -9.66 7.47
N LYS A 80 1.39 -10.36 8.43
CA LYS A 80 1.74 -11.79 8.31
C LYS A 80 0.53 -12.70 8.18
N LYS A 81 -0.56 -12.39 8.88
CA LYS A 81 -1.77 -13.22 8.93
C LYS A 81 -2.69 -13.01 7.73
N GLY A 82 -2.89 -11.77 7.31
CA GLY A 82 -3.91 -11.44 6.31
C GLY A 82 -5.33 -11.87 6.72
N GLY A 83 -6.24 -11.97 5.76
CA GLY A 83 -7.59 -12.56 5.94
C GLY A 83 -8.54 -11.76 6.84
N ASN A 84 -8.29 -10.49 7.07
CA ASN A 84 -9.08 -9.65 7.98
C ASN A 84 -9.99 -8.69 7.19
N GLU A 85 -11.30 -8.80 7.38
CA GLU A 85 -12.29 -7.94 6.70
C GLU A 85 -12.09 -6.44 7.00
N ASN A 86 -11.61 -6.11 8.21
CA ASN A 86 -11.35 -4.74 8.64
C ASN A 86 -9.85 -4.40 8.70
N GLY A 87 -9.01 -5.13 7.96
CA GLY A 87 -7.57 -4.97 7.96
C GLY A 87 -6.94 -5.58 6.71
N PRO A 88 -5.68 -6.03 6.78
CA PRO A 88 -5.06 -6.69 5.65
C PRO A 88 -5.84 -7.93 5.23
N ARG A 89 -6.39 -7.94 4.02
CA ARG A 89 -6.99 -9.13 3.40
C ARG A 89 -5.92 -10.05 2.83
N PHE A 90 -4.90 -9.44 2.23
CA PHE A 90 -3.75 -10.16 1.72
C PHE A 90 -2.72 -10.41 2.81
N LEU A 91 -1.93 -11.48 2.62
CA LEU A 91 -0.69 -11.67 3.36
C LEU A 91 0.37 -10.75 2.77
N TYR A 92 1.31 -10.29 3.58
CA TYR A 92 2.47 -9.58 3.09
C TYR A 92 3.74 -10.36 3.43
N HIS A 93 4.69 -10.35 2.51
CA HIS A 93 5.87 -11.19 2.58
C HIS A 93 7.11 -10.42 3.02
N GLN A 94 7.26 -9.21 2.54
CA GLN A 94 8.46 -8.40 2.73
C GLN A 94 8.08 -6.95 3.02
N TYR A 95 9.02 -6.23 3.63
CA TYR A 95 8.92 -4.79 3.81
C TYR A 95 10.28 -4.12 3.70
N LYS A 96 10.27 -2.81 3.47
CA LYS A 96 11.41 -1.91 3.51
C LYS A 96 11.15 -0.80 4.51
N LEU A 97 12.17 -0.42 5.26
CA LEU A 97 12.13 0.70 6.22
C LEU A 97 12.86 1.89 5.62
N LEU A 98 12.23 3.05 5.66
CA LEU A 98 12.73 4.30 5.12
C LEU A 98 12.78 5.37 6.22
N GLN A 99 13.54 6.42 5.97
CA GLN A 99 13.64 7.57 6.85
C GLN A 99 13.24 8.83 6.08
N ALA A 100 12.06 9.36 6.38
CA ALA A 100 11.68 10.70 5.97
C ALA A 100 12.37 11.72 6.90
N PRO A 101 13.07 12.72 6.36
CA PRO A 101 13.82 13.69 7.18
C PRO A 101 12.88 14.63 7.94
N ASP A 102 11.92 15.22 7.26
CA ASP A 102 10.90 16.09 7.83
C ASP A 102 9.53 15.43 7.68
N VAL A 103 8.65 15.55 8.70
CA VAL A 103 7.37 14.84 8.69
C VAL A 103 6.19 15.76 8.98
N SER A 104 5.11 15.57 8.21
CA SER A 104 3.78 16.13 8.44
C SER A 104 2.81 14.99 8.76
N ILE A 105 2.67 14.68 10.06
CA ILE A 105 1.83 13.57 10.51
C ILE A 105 0.36 13.84 10.19
N ASP A 106 -0.12 15.04 10.45
CA ASP A 106 -1.54 15.41 10.30
C ASP A 106 -1.99 15.35 8.84
N ASP A 107 -1.16 15.82 7.90
CA ASP A 107 -1.43 15.73 6.47
C ASP A 107 -1.52 14.28 6.01
N ALA A 108 -0.58 13.46 6.45
CA ALA A 108 -0.57 12.04 6.11
C ALA A 108 -1.77 11.28 6.70
N VAL A 109 -2.14 11.56 7.94
CA VAL A 109 -3.31 10.98 8.60
C VAL A 109 -4.58 11.35 7.87
N SER A 110 -4.78 12.63 7.54
CA SER A 110 -5.93 13.10 6.78
C SER A 110 -6.02 12.40 5.43
N LEU A 111 -4.91 12.38 4.69
CA LEU A 111 -4.86 11.75 3.36
C LEU A 111 -5.08 10.24 3.41
N ALA A 112 -4.55 9.56 4.44
CA ALA A 112 -4.75 8.13 4.64
C ALA A 112 -6.23 7.78 4.85
N TRP A 113 -6.96 8.56 5.63
CA TRP A 113 -8.40 8.37 5.81
C TRP A 113 -9.19 8.70 4.54
N ASP A 114 -8.84 9.77 3.84
CA ASP A 114 -9.49 10.17 2.59
C ASP A 114 -9.29 9.14 1.48
N SER A 115 -8.19 8.39 1.50
CA SER A 115 -7.88 7.36 0.50
C SER A 115 -8.97 6.29 0.38
N LYS A 116 -9.73 6.05 1.43
CA LYS A 116 -10.89 5.13 1.42
C LYS A 116 -11.95 5.53 0.40
N ASN A 117 -12.02 6.81 0.07
CA ASN A 117 -13.04 7.35 -0.82
C ASN A 117 -12.57 7.52 -2.28
N TRP A 118 -11.29 7.26 -2.58
CA TRP A 118 -10.74 7.53 -3.91
C TRP A 118 -11.08 6.49 -4.97
N GLY A 119 -11.59 5.31 -4.55
CA GLY A 119 -11.78 4.17 -5.45
C GLY A 119 -10.44 3.53 -5.85
N TYR A 120 -10.50 2.62 -6.83
CA TYR A 120 -9.32 1.95 -7.38
C TYR A 120 -9.36 2.03 -8.92
N GLY A 121 -8.26 2.32 -9.55
CA GLY A 121 -8.18 2.43 -11.01
C GLY A 121 -6.74 2.29 -11.51
N LEU A 122 -6.59 1.70 -12.67
CA LEU A 122 -5.34 1.63 -13.42
C LEU A 122 -5.50 2.44 -14.71
N PRO A 123 -4.61 3.38 -15.02
CA PRO A 123 -3.52 3.93 -14.21
C PRO A 123 -3.96 5.08 -13.29
N GLY A 124 -3.13 5.43 -12.31
CA GLY A 124 -3.20 6.71 -11.60
C GLY A 124 -4.00 6.70 -10.29
N ASN A 125 -4.60 5.55 -9.89
CA ASN A 125 -5.27 5.40 -8.60
C ASN A 125 -5.22 3.94 -8.09
N ASN A 126 -4.04 3.34 -8.12
CA ASN A 126 -3.79 1.97 -7.67
C ASN A 126 -3.04 1.95 -6.33
N CYS A 127 -2.61 0.76 -5.89
CA CYS A 127 -1.89 0.60 -4.63
C CYS A 127 -0.53 1.34 -4.59
N MET A 128 0.17 1.48 -5.72
CA MET A 128 1.44 2.22 -5.80
C MET A 128 1.20 3.72 -5.66
N ASP A 129 0.16 4.25 -6.31
CA ASP A 129 -0.23 5.66 -6.20
C ASP A 129 -0.64 6.02 -4.76
N ASP A 130 -1.30 5.09 -4.07
CA ASP A 130 -1.70 5.25 -2.67
C ASP A 130 -0.47 5.33 -1.75
N VAL A 131 0.47 4.39 -1.89
CA VAL A 131 1.77 4.42 -1.19
C VAL A 131 2.48 5.75 -1.43
N PHE A 132 2.62 6.14 -2.70
CA PHE A 132 3.37 7.34 -3.07
C PHE A 132 2.75 8.61 -2.49
N LYS A 133 1.44 8.80 -2.67
CA LYS A 133 0.74 10.01 -2.22
C LYS A 133 0.78 10.17 -0.71
N ILE A 134 0.51 9.09 0.04
CA ILE A 134 0.43 9.13 1.50
C ILE A 134 1.82 9.31 2.12
N ILE A 135 2.83 8.58 1.62
CA ILE A 135 4.19 8.72 2.14
C ILE A 135 4.82 10.06 1.75
N LYS A 136 4.53 10.59 0.55
CA LYS A 136 4.94 11.94 0.17
C LYS A 136 4.33 13.01 1.09
N ALA A 137 3.04 12.88 1.44
CA ALA A 137 2.40 13.79 2.40
C ALA A 137 3.06 13.68 3.79
N TYR A 138 3.35 12.45 4.26
CA TYR A 138 4.08 12.24 5.50
C TYR A 138 5.46 12.90 5.49
N ALA A 139 6.18 12.80 4.37
CA ALA A 139 7.51 13.38 4.19
C ALA A 139 7.49 14.89 3.83
N SER A 140 6.46 15.61 4.22
CA SER A 140 6.31 17.06 3.95
C SER A 140 6.49 17.43 2.47
N GLY A 141 6.09 16.54 1.57
CA GLY A 141 6.18 16.70 0.12
C GLY A 141 7.46 16.15 -0.52
N ASP A 142 8.43 15.68 0.27
CA ASP A 142 9.62 15.00 -0.27
C ASP A 142 9.26 13.62 -0.83
N ASP A 143 9.59 13.37 -2.07
CA ASP A 143 9.35 12.12 -2.78
C ASP A 143 10.64 11.47 -3.31
N THR A 144 11.79 12.01 -2.97
CA THR A 144 13.10 11.60 -3.54
C THR A 144 13.51 10.18 -3.18
N PHE A 145 12.95 9.61 -2.11
CA PHE A 145 13.25 8.26 -1.65
C PHE A 145 12.25 7.19 -2.11
N LEU A 146 11.22 7.60 -2.88
CA LEU A 146 10.25 6.69 -3.49
C LEU A 146 10.35 6.72 -5.02
N PRO A 147 10.24 5.57 -5.69
CA PRO A 147 10.10 5.55 -7.15
C PRO A 147 8.75 6.14 -7.58
N TRP A 148 8.71 6.75 -8.77
CA TRP A 148 7.46 7.27 -9.32
C TRP A 148 6.52 6.14 -9.76
N PRO A 149 5.26 6.09 -9.32
CA PRO A 149 4.32 5.04 -9.72
C PRO A 149 4.11 4.96 -11.23
N SER A 150 4.13 6.12 -11.91
CA SER A 150 3.93 6.21 -13.36
C SER A 150 5.04 5.56 -14.20
N THR A 151 6.20 5.28 -13.60
CA THR A 151 7.32 4.57 -14.26
C THR A 151 7.29 3.08 -14.02
N HIS A 152 6.32 2.59 -13.23
CA HIS A 152 6.20 1.18 -12.85
C HIS A 152 4.82 0.65 -13.24
N TRP A 153 4.80 -0.45 -13.98
CA TRP A 153 3.57 -1.15 -14.34
C TRP A 153 3.11 -2.12 -13.26
N LEU A 154 4.07 -2.58 -12.42
CA LEU A 154 3.85 -3.66 -11.47
C LEU A 154 4.29 -3.25 -10.05
N PRO A 155 3.47 -3.51 -9.02
CA PRO A 155 3.81 -3.26 -7.62
C PRO A 155 5.10 -3.92 -7.16
N ASN A 156 5.42 -5.11 -7.66
CA ASN A 156 6.68 -5.79 -7.36
C ASN A 156 7.89 -4.97 -7.84
N ALA A 157 7.86 -4.46 -9.08
CA ALA A 157 8.92 -3.62 -9.63
C ALA A 157 9.05 -2.28 -8.86
N PHE A 158 7.91 -1.66 -8.54
CA PHE A 158 7.90 -0.46 -7.71
C PHE A 158 8.58 -0.71 -6.34
N PHE A 159 8.22 -1.79 -5.67
CA PHE A 159 8.83 -2.14 -4.38
C PHE A 159 10.34 -2.41 -4.53
N ASP A 160 10.77 -3.13 -5.57
CA ASP A 160 12.17 -3.47 -5.80
C ASP A 160 13.04 -2.23 -6.00
N ASP A 161 12.52 -1.22 -6.66
CA ASP A 161 13.23 0.04 -6.94
C ASP A 161 13.38 0.97 -5.73
N ILE A 162 12.62 0.76 -4.65
CA ILE A 162 12.85 1.49 -3.39
C ILE A 162 14.24 1.15 -2.85
N LYS A 163 15.09 2.16 -2.65
CA LYS A 163 16.50 1.99 -2.22
C LYS A 163 16.61 1.83 -0.69
N ALA A 164 16.23 0.65 -0.21
CA ALA A 164 16.35 0.27 1.19
C ALA A 164 16.50 -1.26 1.31
N GLU A 165 16.97 -1.72 2.47
CA GLU A 165 17.10 -3.13 2.78
C GLU A 165 15.74 -3.83 2.83
N VAL A 166 15.68 -5.03 2.30
CA VAL A 166 14.49 -5.88 2.34
C VAL A 166 14.48 -6.69 3.61
N HIS A 167 13.39 -6.60 4.36
CA HIS A 167 13.14 -7.44 5.53
C HIS A 167 12.02 -8.43 5.23
N VAL A 168 12.12 -9.65 5.77
CA VAL A 168 11.15 -10.72 5.57
C VAL A 168 10.10 -10.68 6.69
N ILE A 169 8.81 -10.65 6.33
CA ILE A 169 7.68 -10.86 7.25
C ILE A 169 7.33 -12.35 7.30
N ARG A 170 7.37 -13.00 6.12
CA ARG A 170 7.00 -14.40 5.92
C ARG A 170 7.73 -14.94 4.69
N ASP A 171 8.21 -16.17 4.77
CA ASP A 171 8.71 -16.92 3.62
C ASP A 171 7.59 -17.20 2.61
N HIS A 172 7.94 -17.25 1.33
CA HIS A 172 7.02 -17.46 0.21
C HIS A 172 6.48 -18.89 0.17
#